data_44abc7e9f9959e8bb9b92555c79404c6
#
_entry.id   44abc7e9f9959e8bb9b92555c79404c6
#
_cell.length_a   1.000
_cell.length_b   1.000
_cell.length_c   1.000
_cell.angle_alpha   90.00
_cell.angle_beta   90.00
_cell.angle_gamma   90.00
#
_symmetry.space_group_name_H-M   'P 1'
#
loop_
_entity.id
_entity.type
_entity.pdbx_description
1 polymer ?
#
loop_
_entity_poly.entity_id
_entity_poly.type
_entity_poly.pdbx_seq_one_letter_code
_entity_poly.pdbx_strand_id
1 'polypeptide(L)'
;MVKATLNFIWRYPTMALLAFSCFGVAATASPTRGAESVNGIAAIVNEKVITYSEVRELVAPRERILRSQYSGQELLNKISEVRKAGLQDLIDRQLIIQAFEKDKLQIPPHFIDERVDLVIKENFGGDRNAFIKTMESQKYTMSKFRGLERDKIIVQAMRAKNVTSNLIIPPGKVDEFYRKNRQLFASKAQIKLRMIMIPGHIESGGGVAQSSMAEEIRAKLITGADFDKMAQMYSEDSTRELGGDWGWIDDKTLAPELSQVAFSLRPGEISKLVHIGGNHYILKVEARQGGEAKPLKEVRAEIEARLRQEQAQELQEHWLASLRSKAYIKTF
;
A
#
# COMPACT_ATOMS: atom_id res chain seq x y z
N MET A 1 -17.26 11.16 -4.80
CA MET A 1 -18.15 10.62 -3.73
C MET A 1 -18.39 9.14 -4.00
N VAL A 2 -17.65 8.26 -3.39
CA VAL A 2 -18.01 6.84 -3.31
C VAL A 2 -17.56 6.37 -1.94
N LYS A 3 -18.54 6.16 -1.06
CA LYS A 3 -18.37 5.54 0.26
C LYS A 3 -18.32 4.02 0.04
N ALA A 4 -17.18 3.39 0.31
CA ALA A 4 -17.10 1.94 0.42
C ALA A 4 -17.35 1.56 1.89
N THR A 5 -18.57 1.11 2.17
CA THR A 5 -18.96 0.47 3.43
C THR A 5 -18.55 -0.99 3.38
N LEU A 6 -17.56 -1.39 4.16
CA LEU A 6 -17.26 -2.80 4.42
C LEU A 6 -18.21 -3.33 5.51
N ASN A 7 -19.28 -4.01 5.09
CA ASN A 7 -20.11 -4.83 5.96
C ASN A 7 -19.43 -6.19 6.14
N PHE A 8 -18.93 -6.46 7.34
CA PHE A 8 -18.41 -7.77 7.73
C PHE A 8 -19.52 -8.55 8.43
N ILE A 9 -20.22 -9.44 7.69
CA ILE A 9 -21.27 -10.32 8.23
C ILE A 9 -20.60 -11.59 8.74
N TRP A 10 -20.65 -11.81 10.04
CA TRP A 10 -20.36 -13.09 10.68
C TRP A 10 -21.54 -14.05 10.47
N ARG A 11 -21.32 -15.11 9.66
CA ARG A 11 -22.23 -16.27 9.60
C ARG A 11 -21.62 -17.42 10.39
N TYR A 12 -22.32 -17.88 11.41
CA TYR A 12 -22.03 -19.13 12.09
C TYR A 12 -22.59 -20.31 11.27
N PRO A 13 -21.87 -21.43 11.13
CA PRO A 13 -22.48 -22.69 10.68
C PRO A 13 -22.99 -23.50 11.87
N THR A 14 -24.20 -24.01 11.71
CA THR A 14 -24.97 -24.89 12.57
C THR A 14 -24.30 -26.25 12.76
N MET A 15 -24.31 -26.73 14.02
CA MET A 15 -23.94 -28.08 14.44
C MET A 15 -24.86 -29.14 13.79
N ALA A 16 -24.27 -30.16 13.22
CA ALA A 16 -24.92 -31.45 12.95
C ALA A 16 -24.37 -32.47 13.96
N LEU A 17 -25.29 -32.98 14.81
CA LEU A 17 -25.05 -34.12 15.70
C LEU A 17 -24.87 -35.40 14.87
N LEU A 18 -23.80 -36.12 15.10
CA LEU A 18 -23.69 -37.54 14.80
C LEU A 18 -23.16 -38.27 16.01
N ALA A 19 -24.01 -39.08 16.59
CA ALA A 19 -23.71 -40.01 17.67
C ALA A 19 -22.87 -41.19 17.10
N PHE A 20 -21.74 -41.49 17.74
CA PHE A 20 -21.12 -42.81 17.58
C PHE A 20 -20.61 -43.35 18.93
N SER A 21 -20.93 -44.59 19.15
CA SER A 21 -20.89 -45.36 20.36
C SER A 21 -19.48 -45.74 20.84
N CYS A 22 -19.43 -45.95 22.13
CA CYS A 22 -18.38 -46.51 23.01
C CYS A 22 -17.38 -47.51 22.40
N PHE A 23 -16.09 -47.21 22.65
CA PHE A 23 -15.15 -48.30 23.05
C PHE A 23 -14.19 -47.71 24.08
N GLY A 24 -14.22 -48.32 25.29
CA GLY A 24 -13.38 -47.89 26.38
C GLY A 24 -11.92 -48.39 26.21
N VAL A 25 -11.01 -47.42 26.24
CA VAL A 25 -9.60 -47.63 26.56
C VAL A 25 -9.27 -46.70 27.70
N ALA A 26 -8.98 -47.27 28.87
CA ALA A 26 -8.49 -46.53 30.02
C ALA A 26 -7.08 -46.00 29.69
N ALA A 27 -6.99 -44.82 29.17
CA ALA A 27 -5.75 -44.06 29.06
C ALA A 27 -5.53 -43.32 30.38
N THR A 28 -4.49 -43.70 31.10
CA THR A 28 -3.96 -42.95 32.24
C THR A 28 -3.58 -41.55 31.79
N ALA A 29 -4.47 -40.63 32.10
CA ALA A 29 -4.22 -39.20 31.87
C ALA A 29 -3.11 -38.75 32.83
N SER A 30 -1.87 -38.68 32.33
CA SER A 30 -0.88 -37.84 32.97
C SER A 30 -1.39 -36.43 33.02
N PRO A 31 -1.37 -35.72 34.17
CA PRO A 31 -1.71 -34.31 34.19
C PRO A 31 -0.68 -33.56 33.34
N THR A 32 -1.08 -33.18 32.15
CA THR A 32 -0.37 -32.14 31.42
C THR A 32 -0.47 -30.90 32.32
N ARG A 33 0.57 -30.66 33.11
CA ARG A 33 0.82 -29.33 33.65
C ARG A 33 0.73 -28.38 32.45
N GLY A 34 -0.37 -27.61 32.40
CA GLY A 34 -0.47 -26.50 31.51
C GLY A 34 0.82 -25.68 31.71
N ALA A 35 1.67 -25.62 30.71
CA ALA A 35 2.79 -24.73 30.73
C ALA A 35 2.16 -23.35 30.95
N GLU A 36 2.21 -22.82 32.17
CA GLU A 36 2.09 -21.39 32.40
C GLU A 36 3.10 -20.79 31.44
N SER A 37 2.60 -20.12 30.42
CA SER A 37 3.46 -19.41 29.49
C SER A 37 4.13 -18.34 30.32
N VAL A 38 5.38 -18.62 30.74
CA VAL A 38 6.21 -17.66 31.44
C VAL A 38 6.24 -16.42 30.54
N ASN A 39 5.56 -15.38 30.99
CA ASN A 39 5.47 -14.14 30.23
C ASN A 39 6.81 -13.44 30.32
N GLY A 40 7.75 -13.85 29.44
CA GLY A 40 9.12 -13.38 29.45
C GLY A 40 9.19 -11.85 29.23
N ILE A 41 10.22 -11.26 29.77
CA ILE A 41 10.55 -9.83 29.58
C ILE A 41 11.09 -9.66 28.16
N ALA A 42 10.48 -8.76 27.38
CA ALA A 42 10.93 -8.40 26.04
C ALA A 42 11.88 -7.19 26.06
N ALA A 43 11.59 -6.20 26.93
CA ALA A 43 12.49 -5.07 27.19
C ALA A 43 12.30 -4.47 28.58
N ILE A 44 13.33 -3.76 29.02
CA ILE A 44 13.29 -2.88 30.21
C ILE A 44 13.58 -1.46 29.72
N VAL A 45 12.69 -0.51 30.05
CA VAL A 45 12.81 0.90 29.71
C VAL A 45 12.83 1.72 31.02
N ASN A 46 13.99 2.10 31.46
CA ASN A 46 14.24 2.63 32.82
C ASN A 46 13.71 1.64 33.87
N GLU A 47 12.68 2.00 34.62
CA GLU A 47 12.07 1.15 35.65
C GLU A 47 10.89 0.31 35.14
N LYS A 48 10.49 0.47 33.87
CA LYS A 48 9.31 -0.17 33.31
C LYS A 48 9.67 -1.42 32.50
N VAL A 49 8.96 -2.50 32.76
CA VAL A 49 9.11 -3.77 32.02
C VAL A 49 8.08 -3.82 30.90
N ILE A 50 8.53 -4.22 29.72
CA ILE A 50 7.70 -4.57 28.56
C ILE A 50 7.79 -6.09 28.36
N THR A 51 6.67 -6.76 28.24
CA THR A 51 6.59 -8.21 28.15
C THR A 51 6.36 -8.69 26.70
N TYR A 52 6.75 -9.94 26.41
CA TYR A 52 6.43 -10.56 25.11
C TYR A 52 4.91 -10.70 24.87
N SER A 53 4.09 -10.77 25.92
CA SER A 53 2.63 -10.77 25.76
C SER A 53 2.11 -9.44 25.25
N GLU A 54 2.61 -8.32 25.75
CA GLU A 54 2.24 -6.99 25.29
C GLU A 54 2.64 -6.80 23.82
N VAL A 55 3.83 -7.27 23.43
CA VAL A 55 4.24 -7.23 22.02
C VAL A 55 3.29 -8.04 21.15
N ARG A 56 2.97 -9.30 21.54
CA ARG A 56 2.06 -10.18 20.79
C ARG A 56 0.65 -9.57 20.67
N GLU A 57 0.14 -9.00 21.76
CA GLU A 57 -1.18 -8.34 21.78
C GLU A 57 -1.22 -7.16 20.79
N LEU A 58 -0.18 -6.32 20.78
CA LEU A 58 -0.06 -5.18 19.86
C LEU A 58 -0.04 -5.60 18.40
N VAL A 59 0.72 -6.67 18.08
CA VAL A 59 0.92 -7.07 16.67
C VAL A 59 -0.06 -8.13 16.17
N ALA A 60 -0.92 -8.70 17.03
CA ALA A 60 -1.84 -9.78 16.70
C ALA A 60 -2.71 -9.51 15.44
N PRO A 61 -3.27 -8.30 15.24
CA PRO A 61 -4.04 -8.01 14.03
C PRO A 61 -3.18 -8.11 12.75
N ARG A 62 -1.94 -7.64 12.79
CA ARG A 62 -1.00 -7.70 11.67
C ARG A 62 -0.54 -9.14 11.41
N GLU A 63 -0.22 -9.90 12.46
CA GLU A 63 0.15 -11.32 12.32
C GLU A 63 -0.98 -12.14 11.66
N ARG A 64 -2.25 -11.84 11.98
CA ARG A 64 -3.40 -12.52 11.36
C ARG A 64 -3.44 -12.29 9.85
N ILE A 65 -3.20 -11.06 9.40
CA ILE A 65 -3.13 -10.72 7.98
C ILE A 65 -1.94 -11.43 7.31
N LEU A 66 -0.76 -11.43 7.94
CA LEU A 66 0.41 -12.11 7.39
C LEU A 66 0.18 -13.62 7.22
N ARG A 67 -0.49 -14.27 8.18
CA ARG A 67 -0.83 -15.69 8.10
C ARG A 67 -1.80 -16.05 6.98
N SER A 68 -2.59 -15.10 6.49
CA SER A 68 -3.46 -15.32 5.32
C SER A 68 -2.75 -15.10 3.98
N GLN A 69 -1.59 -14.43 3.98
CA GLN A 69 -0.88 -14.04 2.76
C GLN A 69 0.41 -14.83 2.53
N TYR A 70 1.06 -15.30 3.59
CA TYR A 70 2.38 -15.93 3.54
C TYR A 70 2.39 -17.28 4.25
N SER A 71 3.36 -18.14 3.92
CA SER A 71 3.57 -19.45 4.52
C SER A 71 5.06 -19.77 4.68
N GLY A 72 5.37 -20.84 5.42
CA GLY A 72 6.74 -21.33 5.59
C GLY A 72 7.70 -20.30 6.20
N GLN A 73 8.94 -20.29 5.73
CA GLN A 73 10.01 -19.45 6.26
C GLN A 73 9.75 -17.95 6.04
N GLU A 74 9.13 -17.59 4.93
CA GLU A 74 8.80 -16.18 4.64
C GLU A 74 7.84 -15.62 5.69
N LEU A 75 6.79 -16.37 6.07
CA LEU A 75 5.88 -15.98 7.14
C LEU A 75 6.62 -15.77 8.46
N LEU A 76 7.53 -16.68 8.84
CA LEU A 76 8.30 -16.54 10.08
C LEU A 76 9.16 -15.28 10.08
N ASN A 77 9.81 -14.97 8.97
CA ASN A 77 10.60 -13.75 8.81
C ASN A 77 9.73 -12.51 8.97
N LYS A 78 8.58 -12.45 8.28
CA LYS A 78 7.62 -11.34 8.37
C LYS A 78 7.07 -11.16 9.78
N ILE A 79 6.74 -12.24 10.48
CA ILE A 79 6.28 -12.20 11.87
C ILE A 79 7.38 -11.64 12.78
N SER A 80 8.64 -12.08 12.59
CA SER A 80 9.78 -11.59 13.36
C SER A 80 9.98 -10.08 13.17
N GLU A 81 9.93 -9.60 11.93
CA GLU A 81 10.02 -8.16 11.60
C GLU A 81 8.91 -7.36 12.29
N VAL A 82 7.66 -7.83 12.20
CA VAL A 82 6.51 -7.13 12.81
C VAL A 82 6.60 -7.13 14.34
N ARG A 83 7.09 -8.22 14.97
CA ARG A 83 7.32 -8.26 16.42
C ARG A 83 8.41 -7.32 16.85
N LYS A 84 9.53 -7.26 16.12
CA LYS A 84 10.62 -6.32 16.39
C LYS A 84 10.15 -4.88 16.29
N ALA A 85 9.39 -4.53 15.26
CA ALA A 85 8.79 -3.21 15.10
C ALA A 85 7.77 -2.90 16.21
N GLY A 86 6.96 -3.88 16.63
CA GLY A 86 6.01 -3.75 17.72
C GLY A 86 6.69 -3.51 19.08
N LEU A 87 7.79 -4.22 19.35
CA LEU A 87 8.59 -3.97 20.54
C LEU A 87 9.15 -2.56 20.56
N GLN A 88 9.68 -2.08 19.42
CA GLN A 88 10.19 -0.73 19.31
C GLN A 88 9.09 0.34 19.55
N ASP A 89 7.88 0.12 19.00
CA ASP A 89 6.74 1.02 19.24
C ASP A 89 6.33 1.06 20.72
N LEU A 90 6.36 -0.08 21.44
CA LEU A 90 6.09 -0.12 22.89
C LEU A 90 7.17 0.60 23.67
N ILE A 91 8.45 0.44 23.32
CA ILE A 91 9.56 1.19 23.93
C ILE A 91 9.33 2.70 23.75
N ASP A 92 9.05 3.14 22.54
CA ASP A 92 8.85 4.55 22.21
C ASP A 92 7.64 5.14 22.96
N ARG A 93 6.52 4.40 23.00
CA ARG A 93 5.34 4.81 23.77
C ARG A 93 5.68 4.98 25.26
N GLN A 94 6.44 4.04 25.83
CA GLN A 94 6.83 4.10 27.23
C GLN A 94 7.73 5.33 27.51
N LEU A 95 8.66 5.64 26.60
CA LEU A 95 9.51 6.83 26.72
C LEU A 95 8.70 8.13 26.64
N ILE A 96 7.69 8.17 25.76
CA ILE A 96 6.79 9.33 25.63
C ILE A 96 5.98 9.53 26.91
N ILE A 97 5.44 8.45 27.50
CA ILE A 97 4.69 8.50 28.76
C ILE A 97 5.59 9.01 29.90
N GLN A 98 6.82 8.50 30.01
CA GLN A 98 7.79 8.96 31.01
C GLN A 98 8.18 10.42 30.81
N ALA A 99 8.31 10.89 29.56
CA ALA A 99 8.57 12.30 29.27
C ALA A 99 7.40 13.19 29.72
N PHE A 100 6.16 12.74 29.49
CA PHE A 100 4.96 13.43 29.95
C PHE A 100 4.91 13.55 31.48
N GLU A 101 5.23 12.46 32.18
CA GLU A 101 5.27 12.44 33.66
C GLU A 101 6.39 13.28 34.22
N LYS A 102 7.56 13.26 33.59
CA LYS A 102 8.71 14.12 33.95
C LYS A 102 8.38 15.59 33.82
N ASP A 103 7.64 15.97 32.77
CA ASP A 103 7.17 17.34 32.55
C ASP A 103 6.04 17.76 33.53
N LYS A 104 5.61 16.85 34.44
CA LYS A 104 4.50 17.03 35.38
C LYS A 104 3.20 17.46 34.71
N LEU A 105 2.96 17.02 33.45
CA LEU A 105 1.75 17.29 32.73
C LEU A 105 0.62 16.40 33.25
N GLN A 106 -0.64 16.86 33.10
CA GLN A 106 -1.83 16.12 33.54
C GLN A 106 -2.87 16.10 32.44
N ILE A 107 -3.59 15.00 32.35
CA ILE A 107 -4.79 14.89 31.51
C ILE A 107 -6.02 14.99 32.42
N PRO A 108 -6.87 15.99 32.23
CA PRO A 108 -8.12 16.07 32.97
C PRO A 108 -8.99 14.81 32.77
N PRO A 109 -9.58 14.25 33.84
CA PRO A 109 -10.32 12.97 33.79
C PRO A 109 -11.42 12.92 32.74
N HIS A 110 -12.10 14.04 32.48
CA HIS A 110 -13.19 14.12 31.51
C HIS A 110 -12.75 13.73 30.07
N PHE A 111 -11.51 14.07 29.65
CA PHE A 111 -11.01 13.63 28.34
C PHE A 111 -10.89 12.11 28.23
N ILE A 112 -10.56 11.44 29.34
CA ILE A 112 -10.49 9.98 29.38
C ILE A 112 -11.92 9.40 29.31
N ASP A 113 -12.89 10.03 30.03
CA ASP A 113 -14.27 9.63 30.00
C ASP A 113 -14.89 9.79 28.61
N GLU A 114 -14.70 10.94 27.98
CA GLU A 114 -15.15 11.20 26.61
C GLU A 114 -14.55 10.17 25.61
N ARG A 115 -13.29 9.81 25.80
CA ARG A 115 -12.65 8.80 24.95
C ARG A 115 -13.26 7.41 25.15
N VAL A 116 -13.54 7.03 26.40
CA VAL A 116 -14.23 5.76 26.70
C VAL A 116 -15.61 5.74 26.06
N ASP A 117 -16.40 6.80 26.21
CA ASP A 117 -17.73 6.91 25.63
C ASP A 117 -17.69 6.89 24.10
N LEU A 118 -16.69 7.51 23.49
CA LEU A 118 -16.46 7.45 22.05
C LEU A 118 -16.17 6.00 21.59
N VAL A 119 -15.31 5.26 22.29
CA VAL A 119 -15.04 3.85 21.99
C VAL A 119 -16.31 3.00 22.10
N ILE A 120 -17.13 3.22 23.14
CA ILE A 120 -18.41 2.52 23.30
C ILE A 120 -19.36 2.84 22.14
N LYS A 121 -19.41 4.11 21.72
CA LYS A 121 -20.25 4.55 20.60
C LYS A 121 -19.80 3.95 19.26
N GLU A 122 -18.50 3.99 18.98
CA GLU A 122 -17.95 3.53 17.69
C GLU A 122 -17.96 2.01 17.53
N ASN A 123 -17.64 1.26 18.58
CA ASN A 123 -17.45 -0.20 18.48
C ASN A 123 -18.64 -1.01 19.01
N PHE A 124 -19.51 -0.42 19.83
CA PHE A 124 -20.63 -1.09 20.46
C PHE A 124 -21.98 -0.37 20.20
N GLY A 125 -22.01 0.60 19.30
CA GLY A 125 -23.24 1.35 18.99
C GLY A 125 -23.82 2.11 20.19
N GLY A 126 -23.02 2.38 21.23
CA GLY A 126 -23.44 3.01 22.47
C GLY A 126 -23.88 2.02 23.57
N ASP A 127 -23.92 0.72 23.29
CA ASP A 127 -24.28 -0.30 24.29
C ASP A 127 -23.15 -0.53 25.30
N ARG A 128 -23.27 0.13 26.44
CA ARG A 128 -22.31 0.04 27.55
C ARG A 128 -22.29 -1.36 28.20
N ASN A 129 -23.43 -2.09 28.18
CA ASN A 129 -23.49 -3.43 28.75
C ASN A 129 -22.73 -4.44 27.87
N ALA A 130 -22.92 -4.36 26.56
CA ALA A 130 -22.15 -5.17 25.61
C ALA A 130 -20.63 -4.91 25.73
N PHE A 131 -20.23 -3.65 25.89
CA PHE A 131 -18.85 -3.27 26.14
C PHE A 131 -18.30 -3.89 27.44
N ILE A 132 -19.03 -3.77 28.57
CA ILE A 132 -18.60 -4.33 29.87
C ILE A 132 -18.47 -5.86 29.77
N LYS A 133 -19.45 -6.56 29.22
CA LYS A 133 -19.39 -8.02 29.01
C LYS A 133 -18.19 -8.45 28.16
N THR A 134 -17.87 -7.68 27.12
CA THR A 134 -16.72 -7.95 26.28
C THR A 134 -15.41 -7.78 27.05
N MET A 135 -15.28 -6.74 27.86
CA MET A 135 -14.13 -6.53 28.71
C MET A 135 -13.94 -7.63 29.74
N GLU A 136 -15.01 -8.05 30.41
CA GLU A 136 -14.99 -9.13 31.38
C GLU A 136 -14.57 -10.46 30.75
N SER A 137 -15.08 -10.77 29.54
CA SER A 137 -14.67 -11.97 28.79
C SER A 137 -13.19 -11.99 28.45
N GLN A 138 -12.58 -10.82 28.26
CA GLN A 138 -11.14 -10.64 28.02
C GLN A 138 -10.33 -10.45 29.31
N LYS A 139 -10.95 -10.55 30.47
CA LYS A 139 -10.31 -10.32 31.78
C LYS A 139 -9.72 -8.90 31.92
N TYR A 140 -10.36 -7.92 31.29
CA TYR A 140 -10.01 -6.51 31.40
C TYR A 140 -10.90 -5.83 32.43
N THR A 141 -10.30 -5.04 33.31
CA THR A 141 -11.05 -4.14 34.23
C THR A 141 -11.25 -2.78 33.58
N MET A 142 -12.30 -2.06 33.98
CA MET A 142 -12.54 -0.68 33.54
C MET A 142 -11.34 0.24 33.90
N SER A 143 -10.74 0.06 35.05
CA SER A 143 -9.57 0.84 35.47
C SER A 143 -8.37 0.61 34.52
N LYS A 144 -8.10 -0.65 34.16
CA LYS A 144 -7.03 -0.99 33.19
C LYS A 144 -7.32 -0.39 31.81
N PHE A 145 -8.57 -0.48 31.34
CA PHE A 145 -8.98 0.10 30.07
C PHE A 145 -8.80 1.63 30.04
N ARG A 146 -9.28 2.31 31.09
CA ARG A 146 -9.08 3.77 31.23
C ARG A 146 -7.60 4.16 31.23
N GLY A 147 -6.74 3.37 31.88
CA GLY A 147 -5.30 3.54 31.84
C GLY A 147 -4.74 3.45 30.43
N LEU A 148 -5.16 2.45 29.67
CA LEU A 148 -4.73 2.30 28.26
C LEU A 148 -5.18 3.47 27.38
N GLU A 149 -6.43 3.95 27.54
CA GLU A 149 -6.93 5.10 26.80
C GLU A 149 -6.20 6.39 27.21
N ARG A 150 -5.93 6.59 28.52
CA ARG A 150 -5.09 7.69 29.01
C ARG A 150 -3.72 7.68 28.34
N ASP A 151 -3.05 6.55 28.30
CA ASP A 151 -1.72 6.42 27.70
C ASP A 151 -1.74 6.72 26.18
N LYS A 152 -2.79 6.31 25.47
CA LYS A 152 -3.00 6.69 24.05
C LYS A 152 -3.14 8.20 23.88
N ILE A 153 -3.94 8.85 24.75
CA ILE A 153 -4.11 10.32 24.74
C ILE A 153 -2.78 11.02 25.00
N ILE A 154 -2.00 10.55 26.00
CA ILE A 154 -0.67 11.09 26.30
C ILE A 154 0.24 11.02 25.07
N VAL A 155 0.35 9.83 24.47
CA VAL A 155 1.22 9.63 23.30
C VAL A 155 0.80 10.54 22.14
N GLN A 156 -0.50 10.67 21.88
CA GLN A 156 -1.00 11.54 20.83
C GLN A 156 -0.75 13.02 21.12
N ALA A 157 -1.01 13.48 22.36
CA ALA A 157 -0.78 14.86 22.76
C ALA A 157 0.70 15.25 22.72
N MET A 158 1.58 14.38 23.20
CA MET A 158 3.03 14.62 23.18
C MET A 158 3.60 14.63 21.77
N ARG A 159 3.11 13.75 20.87
CA ARG A 159 3.46 13.79 19.44
C ARG A 159 2.97 15.10 18.82
N ALA A 160 1.73 15.51 19.07
CA ALA A 160 1.19 16.77 18.56
C ALA A 160 2.04 17.97 19.04
N LYS A 161 2.37 18.03 20.33
CA LYS A 161 3.20 19.10 20.93
C LYS A 161 4.59 19.18 20.31
N ASN A 162 5.27 18.05 20.13
CA ASN A 162 6.69 18.04 19.75
C ASN A 162 6.93 17.93 18.23
N VAL A 163 5.91 17.55 17.45
CA VAL A 163 6.04 17.28 16.01
C VAL A 163 5.21 18.24 15.16
N THR A 164 3.96 18.51 15.54
CA THR A 164 3.01 19.19 14.64
C THR A 164 2.86 20.70 14.90
N SER A 165 3.24 21.18 16.06
CA SER A 165 2.95 22.56 16.47
C SER A 165 3.65 23.67 15.64
N ASN A 166 4.70 23.33 14.86
CA ASN A 166 5.52 24.30 14.15
C ASN A 166 5.86 23.91 12.69
N LEU A 167 5.01 23.12 12.03
CA LEU A 167 5.27 22.67 10.66
C LEU A 167 4.88 23.73 9.63
N ILE A 168 5.75 24.72 9.43
CA ILE A 168 5.63 25.67 8.32
C ILE A 168 6.55 25.23 7.19
N ILE A 169 5.96 24.93 6.02
CA ILE A 169 6.73 24.62 4.82
C ILE A 169 7.03 25.92 4.08
N PRO A 170 8.29 26.35 3.98
CA PRO A 170 8.65 27.52 3.21
C PRO A 170 8.26 27.35 1.73
N PRO A 171 7.70 28.37 1.08
CA PRO A 171 7.32 28.32 -0.34
C PRO A 171 8.47 27.83 -1.26
N GLY A 172 9.70 28.25 -1.00
CA GLY A 172 10.87 27.85 -1.77
C GLY A 172 11.13 26.33 -1.75
N LYS A 173 10.81 25.62 -0.64
CA LYS A 173 10.91 24.15 -0.57
C LYS A 173 9.88 23.49 -1.49
N VAL A 174 8.69 24.06 -1.63
CA VAL A 174 7.64 23.56 -2.53
C VAL A 174 8.09 23.69 -3.98
N ASP A 175 8.63 24.87 -4.35
CA ASP A 175 9.15 25.12 -5.69
C ASP A 175 10.34 24.21 -6.03
N GLU A 176 11.25 24.01 -5.08
CA GLU A 176 12.38 23.09 -5.23
C GLU A 176 11.94 21.65 -5.41
N PHE A 177 10.98 21.18 -4.58
CA PHE A 177 10.45 19.83 -4.67
C PHE A 177 9.78 19.59 -6.03
N TYR A 178 8.96 20.52 -6.49
CA TYR A 178 8.32 20.44 -7.81
C TYR A 178 9.34 20.36 -8.94
N ARG A 179 10.36 21.23 -8.93
CA ARG A 179 11.43 21.20 -9.97
C ARG A 179 12.19 19.88 -10.01
N LYS A 180 12.55 19.32 -8.84
CA LYS A 180 13.28 18.06 -8.73
C LYS A 180 12.43 16.84 -9.09
N ASN A 181 11.12 16.92 -8.88
CA ASN A 181 10.20 15.80 -8.99
C ASN A 181 9.11 16.04 -10.05
N ARG A 182 9.37 16.86 -11.06
CA ARG A 182 8.38 17.26 -12.05
C ARG A 182 7.69 16.07 -12.73
N GLN A 183 8.42 14.98 -12.94
CA GLN A 183 7.90 13.75 -13.55
C GLN A 183 6.83 13.06 -12.70
N LEU A 184 6.86 13.18 -11.36
CA LEU A 184 5.84 12.60 -10.49
C LEU A 184 4.46 13.21 -10.68
N PHE A 185 4.40 14.42 -11.23
CA PHE A 185 3.19 15.18 -11.47
C PHE A 185 2.75 15.14 -12.95
N ALA A 186 3.47 14.38 -13.79
CA ALA A 186 3.07 14.19 -15.16
C ALA A 186 1.86 13.26 -15.24
N SER A 187 0.89 13.65 -16.06
CA SER A 187 -0.19 12.76 -16.46
C SER A 187 0.40 11.63 -17.30
N LYS A 188 -0.23 10.44 -17.27
CA LYS A 188 0.20 9.35 -18.14
C LYS A 188 0.14 9.81 -19.60
N ALA A 189 1.26 9.64 -20.29
CA ALA A 189 1.30 9.87 -21.71
C ALA A 189 0.44 8.82 -22.41
N GLN A 190 -0.43 9.26 -23.32
CA GLN A 190 -1.20 8.38 -24.18
C GLN A 190 -1.04 8.84 -25.62
N ILE A 191 -1.07 7.88 -26.53
CA ILE A 191 -1.07 8.12 -27.96
C ILE A 191 -2.30 7.47 -28.59
N LYS A 192 -2.87 8.11 -29.58
CA LYS A 192 -3.86 7.49 -30.46
C LYS A 192 -3.12 6.82 -31.59
N LEU A 193 -3.14 5.49 -31.58
CA LEU A 193 -2.32 4.66 -32.46
C LEU A 193 -3.13 3.96 -33.52
N ARG A 194 -2.58 3.93 -34.74
CA ARG A 194 -2.95 2.94 -35.77
C ARG A 194 -1.75 2.05 -36.06
N MET A 195 -2.05 0.78 -36.35
CA MET A 195 -1.03 -0.23 -36.61
C MET A 195 -1.43 -1.16 -37.76
N ILE A 196 -0.45 -1.48 -38.59
CA ILE A 196 -0.53 -2.55 -39.58
C ILE A 196 0.47 -3.63 -39.20
N MET A 197 -0.01 -4.88 -39.09
CA MET A 197 0.84 -6.03 -38.80
C MET A 197 0.83 -6.95 -40.04
N ILE A 198 2.00 -7.25 -40.58
CA ILE A 198 2.22 -8.11 -41.72
C ILE A 198 3.03 -9.31 -41.21
N PRO A 199 2.50 -10.54 -41.32
CA PRO A 199 3.24 -11.71 -40.84
C PRO A 199 4.43 -11.99 -41.73
N GLY A 200 5.58 -12.28 -41.10
CA GLY A 200 6.83 -12.60 -41.78
C GLY A 200 6.99 -14.05 -42.21
N HIS A 201 6.06 -14.92 -41.80
CA HIS A 201 6.08 -16.35 -42.15
C HIS A 201 4.91 -16.71 -43.10
N ILE A 202 5.26 -17.15 -44.31
CA ILE A 202 4.47 -18.11 -45.06
C ILE A 202 5.36 -19.33 -45.26
N GLU A 203 4.81 -20.50 -45.07
CA GLU A 203 5.47 -21.81 -44.99
C GLU A 203 6.36 -22.22 -46.19
N SER A 204 6.80 -21.34 -47.06
CA SER A 204 7.62 -21.64 -48.23
C SER A 204 8.51 -20.49 -48.63
N GLY A 205 9.55 -20.18 -47.86
CA GLY A 205 10.65 -19.33 -48.32
C GLY A 205 10.39 -17.83 -48.55
N GLY A 206 9.27 -17.30 -48.06
CA GLY A 206 8.75 -15.98 -48.43
C GLY A 206 9.20 -14.77 -47.56
N GLY A 207 10.13 -14.93 -46.60
CA GLY A 207 10.48 -13.85 -45.67
C GLY A 207 11.02 -12.57 -46.33
N VAL A 208 11.76 -12.69 -47.44
CA VAL A 208 12.26 -11.53 -48.19
C VAL A 208 11.13 -10.84 -48.97
N ALA A 209 10.20 -11.61 -49.56
CA ALA A 209 9.08 -11.05 -50.30
C ALA A 209 8.12 -10.24 -49.42
N GLN A 210 7.91 -10.65 -48.16
CA GLN A 210 7.02 -9.97 -47.22
C GLN A 210 7.65 -8.75 -46.58
N SER A 211 8.95 -8.78 -46.31
CA SER A 211 9.69 -7.55 -45.91
C SER A 211 9.60 -6.52 -47.01
N SER A 212 9.78 -6.91 -48.30
CA SER A 212 9.67 -6.01 -49.45
C SER A 212 8.26 -5.46 -49.60
N MET A 213 7.22 -6.30 -49.39
CA MET A 213 5.80 -5.86 -49.37
C MET A 213 5.52 -4.87 -48.25
N ALA A 214 6.03 -5.12 -47.05
CA ALA A 214 5.85 -4.21 -45.92
C ALA A 214 6.52 -2.84 -46.17
N GLU A 215 7.70 -2.82 -46.79
CA GLU A 215 8.36 -1.55 -47.20
C GLU A 215 7.58 -0.86 -48.33
N GLU A 216 7.01 -1.57 -49.28
CA GLU A 216 6.16 -1.00 -50.34
C GLU A 216 4.88 -0.36 -49.73
N ILE A 217 4.21 -1.06 -48.82
CA ILE A 217 3.06 -0.51 -48.07
C ILE A 217 3.45 0.74 -47.33
N ARG A 218 4.55 0.71 -46.60
CA ARG A 218 5.08 1.89 -45.89
C ARG A 218 5.37 3.06 -46.85
N ALA A 219 6.00 2.79 -47.98
CA ALA A 219 6.27 3.83 -48.99
C ALA A 219 4.99 4.49 -49.51
N LYS A 220 3.95 3.69 -49.81
CA LYS A 220 2.63 4.19 -50.19
C LYS A 220 1.99 5.06 -49.08
N LEU A 221 2.07 4.63 -47.83
CA LEU A 221 1.57 5.39 -46.70
C LEU A 221 2.27 6.74 -46.53
N ILE A 222 3.58 6.80 -46.70
CA ILE A 222 4.36 8.03 -46.65
C ILE A 222 3.99 8.98 -47.81
N THR A 223 3.63 8.45 -48.98
CA THR A 223 3.17 9.25 -50.13
C THR A 223 1.70 9.65 -50.04
N GLY A 224 1.00 9.31 -48.94
CA GLY A 224 -0.34 9.79 -48.65
C GLY A 224 -1.46 8.76 -48.93
N ALA A 225 -1.14 7.47 -49.10
CA ALA A 225 -2.17 6.44 -49.12
C ALA A 225 -2.96 6.40 -47.81
N ASP A 226 -4.24 6.05 -47.92
CA ASP A 226 -5.13 5.95 -46.77
C ASP A 226 -4.74 4.77 -45.89
N PHE A 227 -4.40 5.07 -44.61
CA PHE A 227 -3.92 4.09 -43.65
C PHE A 227 -5.00 3.02 -43.34
N ASP A 228 -6.26 3.44 -43.23
CA ASP A 228 -7.38 2.56 -42.91
C ASP A 228 -7.57 1.50 -43.99
N LYS A 229 -7.57 1.95 -45.26
CA LYS A 229 -7.69 1.04 -46.41
C LYS A 229 -6.50 0.10 -46.51
N MET A 230 -5.31 0.58 -46.26
CA MET A 230 -4.11 -0.25 -46.29
C MET A 230 -4.12 -1.28 -45.14
N ALA A 231 -4.58 -0.90 -43.96
CA ALA A 231 -4.76 -1.80 -42.83
C ALA A 231 -5.80 -2.89 -43.14
N GLN A 232 -6.97 -2.53 -43.67
CA GLN A 232 -8.02 -3.46 -44.07
C GLN A 232 -7.55 -4.45 -45.10
N MET A 233 -6.73 -4.01 -46.05
CA MET A 233 -6.22 -4.88 -47.12
C MET A 233 -5.09 -5.80 -46.69
N TYR A 234 -4.16 -5.31 -45.87
CA TYR A 234 -2.87 -5.98 -45.68
C TYR A 234 -2.57 -6.38 -44.22
N SER A 235 -3.32 -5.84 -43.24
CA SER A 235 -3.03 -6.17 -41.82
C SER A 235 -3.64 -7.52 -41.45
N GLU A 236 -2.93 -8.29 -40.67
CA GLU A 236 -3.44 -9.50 -39.98
C GLU A 236 -3.62 -9.24 -38.45
N ASP A 237 -3.60 -8.00 -38.05
CA ASP A 237 -3.93 -7.63 -36.67
C ASP A 237 -5.43 -7.69 -36.37
N SER A 238 -5.79 -7.85 -35.10
CA SER A 238 -7.19 -7.92 -34.64
C SER A 238 -7.99 -6.65 -34.95
N THR A 239 -7.31 -5.51 -35.14
CA THR A 239 -7.92 -4.20 -35.45
C THR A 239 -8.05 -3.95 -36.97
N ARG A 240 -7.76 -4.95 -37.83
CA ARG A 240 -7.84 -4.86 -39.30
C ARG A 240 -9.11 -4.21 -39.77
N GLU A 241 -10.27 -4.74 -39.35
CA GLU A 241 -11.60 -4.25 -39.76
C GLU A 241 -11.88 -2.80 -39.33
N LEU A 242 -11.18 -2.34 -38.28
CA LEU A 242 -11.25 -0.97 -37.80
C LEU A 242 -10.17 -0.07 -38.42
N GLY A 243 -9.55 -0.49 -39.54
CA GLY A 243 -8.49 0.26 -40.20
C GLY A 243 -7.20 0.36 -39.37
N GLY A 244 -6.96 -0.64 -38.53
CA GLY A 244 -5.79 -0.68 -37.62
C GLY A 244 -5.89 0.24 -36.42
N ASP A 245 -7.08 0.78 -36.09
CA ASP A 245 -7.25 1.73 -34.95
C ASP A 245 -7.21 1.02 -33.61
N TRP A 246 -6.18 1.32 -32.81
CA TRP A 246 -6.00 0.87 -31.43
C TRP A 246 -6.58 1.84 -30.39
N GLY A 247 -7.08 2.99 -30.85
CA GLY A 247 -7.54 4.04 -29.97
C GLY A 247 -6.43 4.68 -29.15
N TRP A 248 -6.81 5.19 -27.96
CA TRP A 248 -5.86 5.77 -26.99
C TRP A 248 -5.23 4.67 -26.16
N ILE A 249 -3.88 4.54 -26.25
CA ILE A 249 -3.11 3.55 -25.52
C ILE A 249 -2.04 4.22 -24.66
N ASP A 250 -1.64 3.55 -23.58
CA ASP A 250 -0.48 3.93 -22.77
C ASP A 250 0.76 3.10 -23.15
N ASP A 251 1.89 3.42 -22.54
CA ASP A 251 3.20 2.81 -22.80
C ASP A 251 3.30 1.32 -22.41
N LYS A 252 2.31 0.79 -21.69
CA LYS A 252 2.26 -0.60 -21.24
C LYS A 252 1.33 -1.50 -22.08
N THR A 253 0.62 -0.91 -23.01
CA THR A 253 -0.37 -1.62 -23.84
C THR A 253 0.29 -2.49 -24.90
N LEU A 254 1.44 -2.08 -25.44
CA LEU A 254 2.16 -2.78 -26.48
C LEU A 254 3.40 -3.53 -25.93
N ALA A 255 3.95 -4.42 -26.75
CA ALA A 255 5.29 -4.95 -26.50
C ALA A 255 6.31 -3.79 -26.36
N PRO A 256 7.33 -3.91 -25.48
CA PRO A 256 8.25 -2.81 -25.15
C PRO A 256 8.90 -2.17 -26.40
N GLU A 257 9.25 -2.98 -27.40
CA GLU A 257 9.91 -2.52 -28.62
C GLU A 257 8.95 -1.68 -29.49
N LEU A 258 7.67 -2.10 -29.61
CA LEU A 258 6.65 -1.33 -30.33
C LEU A 258 6.32 -0.05 -29.57
N SER A 259 6.20 -0.14 -28.25
CA SER A 259 5.92 0.99 -27.38
C SER A 259 7.00 2.06 -27.50
N GLN A 260 8.27 1.68 -27.44
CA GLN A 260 9.39 2.60 -27.61
C GLN A 260 9.33 3.35 -28.94
N VAL A 261 9.05 2.66 -30.03
CA VAL A 261 8.93 3.28 -31.36
C VAL A 261 7.69 4.17 -31.40
N ALA A 262 6.50 3.67 -31.01
CA ALA A 262 5.24 4.40 -31.07
C ALA A 262 5.32 5.72 -30.27
N PHE A 263 5.85 5.65 -29.05
CA PHE A 263 5.96 6.83 -28.17
C PHE A 263 7.08 7.82 -28.59
N SER A 264 7.97 7.43 -29.51
CA SER A 264 8.95 8.36 -30.11
C SER A 264 8.39 9.15 -31.30
N LEU A 265 7.32 8.68 -31.95
CA LEU A 265 6.71 9.31 -33.13
C LEU A 265 5.97 10.60 -32.75
N ARG A 266 5.97 11.56 -33.67
CA ARG A 266 5.13 12.76 -33.60
C ARG A 266 3.73 12.48 -34.13
N PRO A 267 2.71 13.24 -33.71
CA PRO A 267 1.40 13.16 -34.33
C PRO A 267 1.48 13.33 -35.85
N GLY A 268 0.83 12.41 -36.57
CA GLY A 268 0.88 12.32 -38.04
C GLY A 268 2.01 11.50 -38.62
N GLU A 269 3.02 11.14 -37.80
CA GLU A 269 4.22 10.42 -38.28
C GLU A 269 3.98 8.92 -38.40
N ILE A 270 4.58 8.32 -39.43
CA ILE A 270 4.57 6.88 -39.72
C ILE A 270 5.97 6.32 -39.37
N SER A 271 6.00 5.22 -38.64
CA SER A 271 7.25 4.58 -38.21
C SER A 271 8.09 4.06 -39.38
N LYS A 272 9.35 3.79 -39.11
CA LYS A 272 10.11 2.79 -39.88
C LYS A 272 9.48 1.42 -39.64
N LEU A 273 9.81 0.46 -40.50
CA LEU A 273 9.38 -0.91 -40.31
C LEU A 273 9.98 -1.48 -39.01
N VAL A 274 9.14 -2.03 -38.16
CA VAL A 274 9.56 -2.63 -36.89
C VAL A 274 9.39 -4.16 -37.02
N HIS A 275 10.43 -4.91 -36.65
CA HIS A 275 10.46 -6.37 -36.75
C HIS A 275 10.42 -6.98 -35.35
N ILE A 276 9.38 -7.73 -35.04
CA ILE A 276 9.22 -8.42 -33.75
C ILE A 276 8.55 -9.78 -33.97
N GLY A 277 9.13 -10.83 -33.37
CA GLY A 277 8.51 -12.16 -33.38
C GLY A 277 8.30 -12.74 -34.80
N GLY A 278 9.13 -12.30 -35.76
CA GLY A 278 8.98 -12.72 -37.15
C GLY A 278 7.93 -11.93 -37.95
N ASN A 279 7.26 -10.95 -37.35
CA ASN A 279 6.28 -10.08 -38.00
C ASN A 279 6.84 -8.68 -38.25
N HIS A 280 6.23 -7.98 -39.20
CA HIS A 280 6.56 -6.61 -39.57
C HIS A 280 5.42 -5.68 -39.14
N TYR A 281 5.77 -4.57 -38.49
CA TYR A 281 4.80 -3.61 -37.97
C TYR A 281 5.07 -2.22 -38.55
N ILE A 282 3.98 -1.55 -38.96
CA ILE A 282 3.98 -0.15 -39.36
C ILE A 282 3.05 0.59 -38.42
N LEU A 283 3.59 1.59 -37.73
CA LEU A 283 2.87 2.35 -36.70
C LEU A 283 2.61 3.77 -37.21
N LYS A 284 1.43 4.33 -36.88
CA LYS A 284 1.11 5.75 -37.09
C LYS A 284 0.49 6.31 -35.82
N VAL A 285 1.05 7.39 -35.31
CA VAL A 285 0.46 8.13 -34.20
C VAL A 285 -0.44 9.20 -34.76
N GLU A 286 -1.75 9.17 -34.45
CA GLU A 286 -2.69 10.20 -34.90
C GLU A 286 -2.68 11.42 -33.98
N ALA A 287 -2.64 11.18 -32.66
CA ALA A 287 -2.67 12.22 -31.66
C ALA A 287 -1.90 11.78 -30.40
N ARG A 288 -1.56 12.75 -29.58
CA ARG A 288 -0.88 12.52 -28.29
C ARG A 288 -1.56 13.36 -27.21
N GLN A 289 -1.72 12.79 -26.03
CA GLN A 289 -2.22 13.52 -24.86
C GLN A 289 -1.46 13.08 -23.60
N GLY A 290 -1.46 13.94 -22.58
CA GLY A 290 -0.74 13.69 -21.35
C GLY A 290 0.78 13.75 -21.51
N GLY A 291 1.50 13.23 -20.52
CA GLY A 291 2.97 13.28 -20.45
C GLY A 291 3.53 14.60 -19.94
N GLU A 292 2.72 15.65 -19.88
CA GLU A 292 3.13 16.92 -19.30
C GLU A 292 2.87 16.95 -17.80
N ALA A 293 3.79 17.56 -17.06
CA ALA A 293 3.64 17.77 -15.64
C ALA A 293 2.56 18.83 -15.38
N LYS A 294 1.62 18.53 -14.49
CA LYS A 294 0.62 19.48 -14.02
C LYS A 294 1.30 20.75 -13.50
N PRO A 295 0.78 21.94 -13.77
CA PRO A 295 1.34 23.18 -13.27
C PRO A 295 1.46 23.17 -11.74
N LEU A 296 2.51 23.78 -11.19
CA LEU A 296 2.74 23.84 -9.75
C LEU A 296 1.52 24.32 -8.96
N LYS A 297 0.75 25.24 -9.53
CA LYS A 297 -0.47 25.77 -8.89
C LYS A 297 -1.48 24.68 -8.56
N GLU A 298 -1.61 23.68 -9.42
CA GLU A 298 -2.57 22.57 -9.25
C GLU A 298 -2.10 21.53 -8.23
N VAL A 299 -0.78 21.31 -8.13
CA VAL A 299 -0.18 20.28 -7.28
C VAL A 299 0.43 20.84 -5.99
N ARG A 300 0.39 22.17 -5.80
CA ARG A 300 0.99 22.85 -4.64
C ARG A 300 0.50 22.27 -3.31
N ALA A 301 -0.82 22.11 -3.16
CA ALA A 301 -1.41 21.60 -1.91
C ALA A 301 -0.98 20.14 -1.62
N GLU A 302 -0.86 19.31 -2.65
CA GLU A 302 -0.37 17.94 -2.55
C GLU A 302 1.10 17.91 -2.10
N ILE A 303 1.94 18.75 -2.71
CA ILE A 303 3.36 18.87 -2.36
C ILE A 303 3.53 19.36 -0.92
N GLU A 304 2.78 20.40 -0.52
CA GLU A 304 2.82 20.91 0.85
C GLU A 304 2.37 19.87 1.88
N ALA A 305 1.34 19.08 1.57
CA ALA A 305 0.90 17.99 2.43
C ALA A 305 1.98 16.92 2.58
N ARG A 306 2.61 16.51 1.47
CA ARG A 306 3.71 15.56 1.46
C ARG A 306 4.93 16.05 2.23
N LEU A 307 5.38 17.27 1.97
CA LEU A 307 6.52 17.85 2.68
C LEU A 307 6.24 18.02 4.17
N ARG A 308 5.01 18.38 4.56
CA ARG A 308 4.59 18.41 5.98
C ARG A 308 4.68 17.03 6.61
N GLN A 309 4.24 16.00 5.92
CA GLN A 309 4.30 14.63 6.43
C GLN A 309 5.76 14.16 6.59
N GLU A 310 6.61 14.39 5.58
CA GLU A 310 8.03 14.06 5.62
C GLU A 310 8.75 14.81 6.78
N GLN A 311 8.51 16.10 6.93
CA GLN A 311 9.08 16.89 8.03
C GLN A 311 8.54 16.47 9.40
N ALA A 312 7.26 16.11 9.49
CA ALA A 312 6.68 15.59 10.72
C ALA A 312 7.34 14.26 11.14
N GLN A 313 7.57 13.38 10.18
CA GLN A 313 8.25 12.10 10.43
C GLN A 313 9.70 12.33 10.89
N GLU A 314 10.43 13.20 10.22
CA GLU A 314 11.81 13.55 10.58
C GLU A 314 11.88 14.13 12.01
N LEU A 315 11.03 15.10 12.34
CA LEU A 315 10.96 15.67 13.68
C LEU A 315 10.59 14.61 14.74
N GLN A 316 9.66 13.71 14.43
CA GLN A 316 9.30 12.62 15.32
C GLN A 316 10.49 11.68 15.58
N GLU A 317 11.21 11.31 14.55
CA GLU A 317 12.39 10.42 14.66
C GLU A 317 13.48 11.08 15.49
N HIS A 318 13.78 12.35 15.24
CA HIS A 318 14.76 13.12 16.04
C HIS A 318 14.34 13.24 17.50
N TRP A 319 13.07 13.54 17.76
CA TRP A 319 12.57 13.62 19.11
C TRP A 319 12.65 12.28 19.84
N LEU A 320 12.20 11.19 19.22
CA LEU A 320 12.29 9.84 19.79
C LEU A 320 13.76 9.42 20.01
N ALA A 321 14.65 9.72 19.08
CA ALA A 321 16.08 9.47 19.24
C ALA A 321 16.64 10.22 20.48
N SER A 322 16.22 11.45 20.69
CA SER A 322 16.58 12.22 21.90
C SER A 322 16.02 11.59 23.19
N LEU A 323 14.83 11.03 23.17
CA LEU A 323 14.28 10.33 24.33
C LEU A 323 15.05 9.02 24.61
N ARG A 324 15.35 8.25 23.57
CA ARG A 324 16.09 6.99 23.68
C ARG A 324 17.51 7.21 24.21
N SER A 325 18.21 8.26 23.77
CA SER A 325 19.58 8.55 24.21
C SER A 325 19.70 8.93 25.69
N LYS A 326 18.59 9.34 26.32
CA LYS A 326 18.53 9.73 27.76
C LYS A 326 17.98 8.64 28.66
N ALA A 327 17.60 7.49 28.09
CA ALA A 327 16.95 6.40 28.82
C ALA A 327 17.83 5.15 28.88
N TYR A 328 17.67 4.37 29.93
CA TYR A 328 18.20 3.01 29.98
C TYR A 328 17.23 2.07 29.27
N ILE A 329 17.70 1.43 28.18
CA ILE A 329 16.91 0.48 27.40
C ILE A 329 17.71 -0.80 27.28
N LYS A 330 17.10 -1.92 27.72
CA LYS A 330 17.66 -3.27 27.56
C LYS A 330 16.61 -4.17 26.92
N THR A 331 16.94 -4.78 25.79
CA THR A 331 16.09 -5.75 25.06
C THR A 331 16.61 -7.18 25.29
N PHE A 332 15.73 -8.18 25.25
CA PHE A 332 16.04 -9.58 25.51
C PHE A 332 15.66 -10.48 24.34
#